data_bf57bdef8a84d5e33ec4f800453b462d
#
_entry.id   bf57bdef8a84d5e33ec4f800453b462d
#
_cell.length_a   1.000
_cell.length_b   1.000
_cell.length_c   1.000
_cell.angle_alpha   90.00
_cell.angle_beta   90.00
_cell.angle_gamma   90.00
#
_symmetry.space_group_name_H-M   'P 1'
#
loop_
_entity.id
_entity.type
_entity.pdbx_description
1 polymer ?
#
loop_
_entity_poly.entity_id
_entity_poly.type
_entity_poly.pdbx_seq_one_letter_code
_entity_poly.pdbx_strand_id
1 'polypeptide(L)'
;MTYIIAEPCIDIKDLSCVDVCPVDCIHEFERILIIDPEECIDCFAPTERLLTTQGLQSFEELEGQACRVLTDDGFRPAVVKRFRRKPLVKLELAPAFEERTRYGGTRLTTRNISRFKRTIWATPTHSWHLADGERTDSLAAGQFVPSASVQPQRSSETYRLGVLHGLVFGDGSWNKQEIRSGEHLHYVQLYGERVAKFKDFFEQVNFSPCLDVHPGYAGTGVVRASANLKRLLPETADPEYIAGFVDGWLAADGDPVKAGSWRLRSTDHEALAWLEAVAPYAGLVTVGSGEESCMETNFGVRSRPIRWLYLATREVSWRVMSVDDTAGEDADTFCAVVPKKHAFTLAGGVYTGNCGACEPECPVEAIFPEDALPEKWNDFVKINYAYGGGADVVNQLTNEYATKHDVQNPPLEG
;
A
#
# COMPACT_ATOMS: atom_id res chain seq x y z
N MET A 1 14.45 6.67 13.41
CA MET A 1 14.12 7.69 14.41
C MET A 1 13.11 7.09 15.36
N THR A 2 13.27 7.35 16.63
CA THR A 2 12.43 6.83 17.70
C THR A 2 11.40 7.88 18.12
N TYR A 3 10.51 7.51 19.00
CA TYR A 3 9.73 8.47 19.79
C TYR A 3 10.53 8.90 21.01
N ILE A 4 10.29 10.12 21.47
CA ILE A 4 10.93 10.72 22.63
C ILE A 4 9.86 11.06 23.65
N ILE A 5 10.09 10.66 24.91
CA ILE A 5 9.28 11.09 26.03
C ILE A 5 9.91 12.35 26.62
N ALA A 6 9.12 13.43 26.72
CA ALA A 6 9.54 14.75 27.08
C ALA A 6 9.07 15.17 28.49
N GLU A 7 9.36 16.44 28.86
CA GLU A 7 9.11 17.06 30.15
C GLU A 7 7.74 16.77 30.78
N PRO A 8 6.58 16.77 30.06
CA PRO A 8 5.30 16.56 30.72
C PRO A 8 5.12 15.21 31.41
N CYS A 9 5.98 14.21 31.09
CA CYS A 9 5.99 12.92 31.76
C CYS A 9 6.70 12.93 33.13
N ILE A 10 7.55 13.96 33.41
CA ILE A 10 8.31 14.01 34.68
C ILE A 10 7.34 14.06 35.86
N ASP A 11 7.54 13.18 36.84
CA ASP A 11 6.78 13.01 38.07
C ASP A 11 5.32 12.54 37.92
N ILE A 12 4.81 12.43 36.68
CA ILE A 12 3.44 11.91 36.41
C ILE A 12 3.51 10.40 36.15
N LYS A 13 4.31 9.98 35.20
CA LYS A 13 4.53 8.56 34.82
C LYS A 13 3.23 7.76 34.68
N ASP A 14 2.28 8.27 33.86
CA ASP A 14 1.15 7.47 33.45
C ASP A 14 1.64 6.32 32.56
N LEU A 15 1.25 5.09 32.90
CA LEU A 15 1.77 3.89 32.25
C LEU A 15 0.95 3.46 31.02
N SER A 16 -0.08 4.20 30.61
CA SER A 16 -0.94 3.84 29.47
C SER A 16 -0.14 3.63 28.18
N CYS A 17 0.94 4.41 28.00
CA CYS A 17 1.82 4.25 26.84
C CYS A 17 2.66 2.96 26.88
N VAL A 18 2.93 2.40 28.06
CA VAL A 18 3.66 1.12 28.22
C VAL A 18 2.78 -0.02 27.78
N ASP A 19 1.52 -0.03 28.21
CA ASP A 19 0.56 -1.10 27.93
C ASP A 19 0.26 -1.28 26.43
N VAL A 20 0.42 -0.22 25.64
CA VAL A 20 0.16 -0.23 24.19
C VAL A 20 1.41 -0.37 23.35
N CYS A 21 2.60 -0.37 23.94
CA CYS A 21 3.86 -0.53 23.23
C CYS A 21 4.04 -2.00 22.82
N PRO A 22 3.99 -2.31 21.50
CA PRO A 22 4.03 -3.71 21.07
C PRO A 22 5.42 -4.36 21.19
N VAL A 23 6.44 -3.57 21.46
CA VAL A 23 7.85 -4.01 21.54
C VAL A 23 8.47 -3.80 22.91
N ASP A 24 7.66 -3.47 23.93
CA ASP A 24 8.07 -3.25 25.34
C ASP A 24 9.28 -2.30 25.50
N CYS A 25 9.43 -1.34 24.58
CA CYS A 25 10.59 -0.42 24.56
C CYS A 25 10.41 0.80 25.46
N ILE A 26 9.36 0.89 26.25
CA ILE A 26 9.11 2.00 27.17
C ILE A 26 9.43 1.53 28.60
N HIS A 27 10.41 2.15 29.20
CA HIS A 27 10.93 1.74 30.50
C HIS A 27 10.70 2.80 31.55
N GLU A 28 10.37 2.36 32.76
CA GLU A 28 10.13 3.21 33.92
C GLU A 28 11.44 3.54 34.66
N PHE A 29 11.66 4.83 34.91
CA PHE A 29 12.75 5.35 35.74
C PHE A 29 12.18 6.10 36.94
N GLU A 30 13.06 6.67 37.77
CA GLU A 30 12.66 7.29 39.04
C GLU A 30 11.57 8.36 38.83
N ARG A 31 11.75 9.26 37.87
CA ARG A 31 10.87 10.42 37.62
C ARG A 31 10.21 10.45 36.25
N ILE A 32 10.62 9.63 35.30
CA ILE A 32 10.19 9.70 33.93
C ILE A 32 10.10 8.29 33.32
N LEU A 33 9.26 8.14 32.28
CA LEU A 33 9.34 7.01 31.36
C LEU A 33 10.29 7.35 30.22
N ILE A 34 11.03 6.38 29.74
CA ILE A 34 11.97 6.52 28.60
C ILE A 34 11.67 5.48 27.57
N ILE A 35 11.70 5.89 26.29
CA ILE A 35 11.66 4.98 25.16
C ILE A 35 13.08 4.56 24.83
N ASP A 36 13.34 3.25 24.78
CA ASP A 36 14.58 2.72 24.22
C ASP A 36 14.62 2.99 22.71
N PRO A 37 15.53 3.85 22.24
CA PRO A 37 15.60 4.21 20.83
C PRO A 37 16.11 3.06 19.93
N GLU A 38 16.66 1.99 20.51
CA GLU A 38 17.15 0.84 19.76
C GLU A 38 16.07 -0.22 19.54
N GLU A 39 15.10 -0.31 20.45
CA GLU A 39 13.98 -1.25 20.37
C GLU A 39 12.73 -0.64 19.73
N CYS A 40 12.54 0.67 19.83
CA CYS A 40 11.40 1.41 19.24
C CYS A 40 11.45 1.40 17.70
N ILE A 41 11.21 0.26 17.06
CA ILE A 41 11.34 0.11 15.61
C ILE A 41 10.34 -0.89 15.04
N ASP A 42 9.64 -0.42 14.00
CA ASP A 42 8.59 -1.13 13.27
C ASP A 42 8.80 -0.87 11.76
N CYS A 43 9.47 -1.78 11.04
CA CYS A 43 10.09 -1.49 9.75
C CYS A 43 9.94 -2.57 8.69
N PHE A 44 10.17 -2.17 7.42
CA PHE A 44 10.18 -2.99 6.23
C PHE A 44 11.52 -2.96 5.51
N ALA A 45 11.72 -3.91 4.59
CA ALA A 45 12.84 -3.89 3.67
C ALA A 45 12.80 -2.64 2.75
N PRO A 46 13.97 -2.13 2.30
CA PRO A 46 14.05 -0.95 1.44
C PRO A 46 13.29 -1.11 0.11
N THR A 47 13.19 -2.34 -0.38
CA THR A 47 12.55 -2.69 -1.65
C THR A 47 11.03 -2.85 -1.57
N GLU A 48 10.46 -2.89 -0.36
CA GLU A 48 9.00 -2.89 -0.22
C GLU A 48 8.43 -1.57 -0.74
N ARG A 49 7.20 -1.62 -1.29
CA ARG A 49 6.62 -0.48 -2.00
C ARG A 49 5.34 0.00 -1.36
N LEU A 50 5.18 1.31 -1.38
CA LEU A 50 4.01 2.04 -0.89
C LEU A 50 3.12 2.54 -2.02
N LEU A 51 1.82 2.57 -1.77
CA LEU A 51 0.85 3.22 -2.63
C LEU A 51 0.74 4.70 -2.22
N THR A 52 1.29 5.59 -3.05
CA THR A 52 1.33 7.04 -2.76
C THR A 52 0.48 7.85 -3.73
N THR A 53 0.25 9.14 -3.44
CA THR A 53 -0.36 10.05 -4.43
C THR A 53 0.56 10.33 -5.63
N GLN A 54 1.81 9.90 -5.57
CA GLN A 54 2.79 10.01 -6.65
C GLN A 54 3.08 8.64 -7.30
N GLY A 55 2.20 7.66 -7.08
CA GLY A 55 2.31 6.31 -7.62
C GLY A 55 2.96 5.32 -6.66
N LEU A 56 3.39 4.21 -7.24
CA LEU A 56 4.03 3.13 -6.51
C LEU A 56 5.52 3.41 -6.36
N GLN A 57 5.96 3.63 -5.11
CA GLN A 57 7.34 3.96 -4.78
C GLN A 57 7.87 3.04 -3.68
N SER A 58 9.16 2.68 -3.74
CA SER A 58 9.81 1.94 -2.68
C SER A 58 10.10 2.82 -1.46
N PHE A 59 10.31 2.19 -0.32
CA PHE A 59 10.72 2.93 0.87
C PHE A 59 12.04 3.66 0.67
N GLU A 60 13.00 3.03 -0.01
CA GLU A 60 14.30 3.63 -0.29
C GLU A 60 14.19 4.87 -1.20
N GLU A 61 13.32 4.83 -2.22
CA GLU A 61 13.05 5.99 -3.08
C GLU A 61 12.42 7.16 -2.32
N LEU A 62 11.71 6.89 -1.24
CA LEU A 62 10.99 7.88 -0.44
C LEU A 62 11.77 8.36 0.79
N GLU A 63 13.00 7.88 1.02
CA GLU A 63 13.79 8.25 2.20
C GLU A 63 13.87 9.76 2.40
N GLY A 64 13.44 10.23 3.58
CA GLY A 64 13.46 11.64 3.95
C GLY A 64 12.48 12.55 3.21
N GLN A 65 11.65 11.99 2.33
CA GLN A 65 10.68 12.78 1.55
C GLN A 65 9.31 12.81 2.23
N ALA A 66 8.69 14.00 2.23
CA ALA A 66 7.29 14.12 2.56
C ALA A 66 6.44 13.58 1.41
N CYS A 67 5.55 12.64 1.71
CA CYS A 67 4.66 12.02 0.74
C CYS A 67 3.23 11.90 1.30
N ARG A 68 2.32 11.37 0.52
CA ARG A 68 0.99 10.96 1.00
C ARG A 68 0.80 9.50 0.64
N VAL A 69 0.61 8.67 1.65
CA VAL A 69 0.43 7.22 1.50
C VAL A 69 -1.03 6.83 1.62
N LEU A 70 -1.40 5.75 0.95
CA LEU A 70 -2.75 5.18 1.06
C LEU A 70 -2.95 4.55 2.44
N THR A 71 -4.08 4.88 3.05
CA THR A 71 -4.60 4.25 4.26
C THR A 71 -6.01 3.68 3.99
N ASP A 72 -6.68 3.13 4.98
CA ASP A 72 -8.05 2.62 4.86
C ASP A 72 -9.10 3.73 4.61
N ASP A 73 -8.80 4.97 4.98
CA ASP A 73 -9.68 6.15 4.83
C ASP A 73 -9.18 7.16 3.79
N GLY A 74 -8.26 6.77 2.92
CA GLY A 74 -7.69 7.59 1.86
C GLY A 74 -6.22 7.96 2.07
N PHE A 75 -5.74 8.94 1.30
CA PHE A 75 -4.34 9.34 1.34
C PHE A 75 -4.03 10.29 2.51
N ARG A 76 -3.07 9.89 3.35
CA ARG A 76 -2.61 10.65 4.52
C ARG A 76 -1.17 11.13 4.35
N PRO A 77 -0.80 12.30 4.91
CA PRO A 77 0.60 12.73 4.94
C PRO A 77 1.47 11.71 5.65
N ALA A 78 2.67 11.50 5.13
CA ALA A 78 3.66 10.62 5.72
C ALA A 78 5.08 11.12 5.42
N VAL A 79 6.03 10.72 6.24
CA VAL A 79 7.46 10.84 5.98
C VAL A 79 8.07 9.45 6.08
N VAL A 80 8.79 9.04 5.05
CA VAL A 80 9.52 7.78 5.07
C VAL A 80 10.88 8.01 5.69
N LYS A 81 11.23 7.20 6.68
CA LYS A 81 12.46 7.28 7.43
C LYS A 81 13.23 5.98 7.35
N ARG A 82 14.55 6.10 7.30
CA ARG A 82 15.48 5.00 7.39
C ARG A 82 15.86 4.76 8.83
N PHE A 83 15.96 3.49 9.20
CA PHE A 83 16.39 3.01 10.50
C PHE A 83 17.63 2.14 10.39
N ARG A 84 18.15 1.68 11.51
CA ARG A 84 19.34 0.82 11.57
C ARG A 84 19.09 -0.53 10.88
N ARG A 85 20.16 -1.18 10.52
CA ARG A 85 20.12 -2.57 10.01
C ARG A 85 19.56 -3.49 11.08
N LYS A 86 18.54 -4.26 10.67
CA LYS A 86 17.89 -5.27 11.51
C LYS A 86 17.63 -6.54 10.70
N PRO A 87 17.50 -7.69 11.39
CA PRO A 87 17.06 -8.89 10.74
C PRO A 87 15.66 -8.70 10.16
N LEU A 88 15.43 -9.26 8.98
CA LEU A 88 14.12 -9.28 8.34
C LEU A 88 13.54 -10.68 8.39
N VAL A 89 12.23 -10.78 8.55
CA VAL A 89 11.47 -12.02 8.37
C VAL A 89 10.75 -11.99 7.05
N LYS A 90 10.65 -13.16 6.42
CA LYS A 90 9.88 -13.35 5.20
C LYS A 90 8.47 -13.79 5.56
N LEU A 91 7.51 -12.99 5.13
CA LEU A 91 6.08 -13.27 5.27
C LEU A 91 5.51 -13.72 3.94
N GLU A 92 4.78 -14.82 3.92
CA GLU A 92 3.97 -15.23 2.76
C GLU A 92 2.50 -15.06 3.09
N LEU A 93 1.80 -14.26 2.29
CA LEU A 93 0.39 -13.95 2.43
C LEU A 93 -0.41 -14.50 1.25
N ALA A 94 -1.61 -15.01 1.52
CA ALA A 94 -2.57 -15.43 0.51
C ALA A 94 -3.91 -14.70 0.67
N PRO A 95 -4.60 -14.33 -0.43
CA PRO A 95 -5.87 -13.63 -0.32
C PRO A 95 -6.95 -14.51 0.29
N ALA A 96 -7.71 -13.94 1.19
CA ALA A 96 -8.84 -14.53 1.89
C ALA A 96 -10.09 -13.70 1.67
N PHE A 97 -11.25 -14.35 1.69
CA PHE A 97 -12.54 -13.73 1.41
C PHE A 97 -13.54 -14.08 2.47
N GLU A 98 -14.44 -13.15 2.76
CA GLU A 98 -15.61 -13.46 3.56
C GLU A 98 -16.54 -14.43 2.80
N GLU A 99 -16.87 -15.52 3.45
CA GLU A 99 -17.90 -16.46 3.02
C GLU A 99 -18.98 -16.59 4.09
N ARG A 100 -20.25 -16.52 3.66
CA ARG A 100 -21.38 -16.83 4.54
C ARG A 100 -21.37 -18.31 4.88
N THR A 101 -21.42 -18.62 6.15
CA THR A 101 -21.53 -19.99 6.61
C THR A 101 -22.97 -20.48 6.51
N ARG A 102 -23.15 -21.81 6.49
CA ARG A 102 -24.49 -22.45 6.44
C ARG A 102 -25.38 -22.07 7.62
N TYR A 103 -24.80 -21.58 8.71
CA TYR A 103 -25.49 -21.21 9.94
C TYR A 103 -25.68 -19.70 10.13
N GLY A 104 -25.51 -18.90 9.06
CA GLY A 104 -25.78 -17.47 9.07
C GLY A 104 -24.64 -16.57 9.55
N GLY A 105 -23.48 -17.13 9.94
CA GLY A 105 -22.27 -16.36 10.26
C GLY A 105 -21.41 -16.10 9.01
N THR A 106 -20.38 -15.27 9.14
CA THR A 106 -19.32 -15.08 8.15
C THR A 106 -18.01 -15.73 8.64
N ARG A 107 -17.19 -16.18 7.71
CA ARG A 107 -15.82 -16.62 7.96
C ARG A 107 -14.90 -16.20 6.84
N LEU A 108 -13.65 -15.91 7.17
CA LEU A 108 -12.60 -15.72 6.21
C LEU A 108 -12.09 -17.05 5.67
N THR A 109 -12.08 -17.23 4.36
CA THR A 109 -11.58 -18.45 3.70
C THR A 109 -10.63 -18.11 2.57
N THR A 110 -9.62 -18.95 2.39
CA THR A 110 -8.69 -18.89 1.26
C THR A 110 -9.09 -19.93 0.22
N ARG A 111 -9.25 -19.50 -1.04
CA ARG A 111 -9.49 -20.38 -2.19
C ARG A 111 -8.20 -20.54 -2.98
N ASN A 112 -7.84 -21.77 -3.36
CA ASN A 112 -6.64 -22.06 -4.18
C ASN A 112 -5.33 -21.50 -3.59
N ILE A 113 -5.10 -21.69 -2.31
CA ILE A 113 -3.99 -21.19 -1.49
C ILE A 113 -2.60 -21.41 -2.14
N SER A 114 -2.44 -22.44 -2.98
CA SER A 114 -1.13 -22.83 -3.49
C SER A 114 -0.63 -22.02 -4.70
N ARG A 115 -1.47 -21.15 -5.29
CA ARG A 115 -1.16 -20.55 -6.61
C ARG A 115 -0.84 -19.06 -6.59
N PHE A 116 -1.28 -18.33 -5.58
CA PHE A 116 -1.00 -16.90 -5.47
C PHE A 116 -0.58 -16.57 -4.04
N LYS A 117 0.64 -16.12 -3.90
CA LYS A 117 1.20 -15.66 -2.64
C LYS A 117 1.90 -14.33 -2.86
N ARG A 118 1.76 -13.44 -1.89
CA ARG A 118 2.53 -12.21 -1.77
C ARG A 118 3.61 -12.40 -0.74
N THR A 119 4.82 -12.04 -1.09
CA THR A 119 5.95 -12.00 -0.15
C THR A 119 6.13 -10.58 0.34
N ILE A 120 6.34 -10.43 1.64
CA ILE A 120 6.68 -9.17 2.31
C ILE A 120 7.86 -9.43 3.24
N TRP A 121 8.77 -8.47 3.30
CA TRP A 121 9.91 -8.48 4.20
C TRP A 121 9.77 -7.39 5.25
N ALA A 122 9.64 -7.79 6.51
CA ALA A 122 9.44 -6.88 7.64
C ALA A 122 10.36 -7.27 8.80
N THR A 123 10.49 -6.39 9.79
CA THR A 123 11.13 -6.74 11.06
C THR A 123 10.30 -7.76 11.84
N PRO A 124 10.92 -8.63 12.67
CA PRO A 124 10.19 -9.68 13.41
C PRO A 124 9.07 -9.13 14.30
N THR A 125 9.27 -7.98 14.88
CA THR A 125 8.35 -7.31 15.83
C THR A 125 7.47 -6.25 15.17
N HIS A 126 7.26 -6.32 13.85
CA HIS A 126 6.42 -5.34 13.14
C HIS A 126 4.96 -5.39 13.64
N SER A 127 4.38 -4.19 13.88
CA SER A 127 3.00 -4.05 14.35
C SER A 127 2.00 -4.21 13.20
N TRP A 128 1.24 -5.28 13.23
CA TRP A 128 0.25 -5.62 12.22
C TRP A 128 -1.16 -5.33 12.70
N HIS A 129 -1.95 -4.68 11.84
CA HIS A 129 -3.39 -4.70 12.00
C HIS A 129 -3.93 -6.08 11.62
N LEU A 130 -4.85 -6.61 12.40
CA LEU A 130 -5.58 -7.82 12.08
C LEU A 130 -6.98 -7.49 11.55
N ALA A 131 -7.53 -8.41 10.76
CA ALA A 131 -8.84 -8.22 10.14
C ALA A 131 -10.02 -8.20 11.14
N ASP A 132 -9.81 -8.60 12.36
CA ASP A 132 -10.76 -8.50 13.49
C ASP A 132 -10.70 -7.15 14.24
N GLY A 133 -9.77 -6.27 13.84
CA GLY A 133 -9.55 -4.94 14.42
C GLY A 133 -8.50 -4.90 15.52
N GLU A 134 -7.94 -6.06 15.90
CA GLU A 134 -6.83 -6.12 16.86
C GLU A 134 -5.50 -5.75 16.22
N ARG A 135 -4.46 -5.61 17.04
CA ARG A 135 -3.07 -5.44 16.61
C ARG A 135 -2.21 -6.57 17.20
N THR A 136 -1.12 -6.90 16.51
CA THR A 136 -0.13 -7.85 16.99
C THR A 136 1.26 -7.49 16.49
N ASP A 137 2.27 -7.69 17.30
CA ASP A 137 3.70 -7.62 16.98
C ASP A 137 4.30 -8.99 16.62
N SER A 138 3.52 -10.06 16.88
CA SER A 138 3.92 -11.45 16.65
C SER A 138 2.97 -12.13 15.67
N LEU A 139 3.07 -11.71 14.40
CA LEU A 139 2.23 -12.26 13.34
C LEU A 139 2.49 -13.75 13.14
N ALA A 140 1.43 -14.55 13.21
CA ALA A 140 1.51 -16.00 13.11
C ALA A 140 0.72 -16.57 11.92
N ALA A 141 1.14 -17.73 11.45
CA ALA A 141 0.42 -18.47 10.40
C ALA A 141 -1.04 -18.72 10.80
N GLY A 142 -1.96 -18.40 9.90
CA GLY A 142 -3.41 -18.54 10.13
C GLY A 142 -4.12 -17.23 10.47
N GLN A 143 -3.43 -16.21 10.94
CA GLN A 143 -3.99 -14.88 11.17
C GLN A 143 -4.32 -14.17 9.85
N PHE A 144 -5.10 -13.10 9.92
CA PHE A 144 -5.56 -12.35 8.76
C PHE A 144 -5.22 -10.87 8.91
N VAL A 145 -4.53 -10.35 7.90
CA VAL A 145 -4.18 -8.92 7.75
C VAL A 145 -5.20 -8.28 6.82
N PRO A 146 -5.74 -7.08 7.10
CA PRO A 146 -6.72 -6.42 6.23
C PRO A 146 -6.09 -5.92 4.94
N SER A 147 -6.93 -5.58 3.97
CA SER A 147 -6.50 -4.85 2.77
C SER A 147 -7.12 -3.47 2.73
N ALA A 148 -6.45 -2.54 2.02
CA ALA A 148 -7.02 -1.25 1.69
C ALA A 148 -6.88 -0.94 0.19
N SER A 149 -7.86 -0.20 -0.33
CA SER A 149 -7.90 0.23 -1.72
C SER A 149 -8.58 1.59 -1.85
N VAL A 150 -8.28 2.30 -2.92
CA VAL A 150 -8.90 3.59 -3.23
C VAL A 150 -10.31 3.37 -3.77
N GLN A 151 -11.22 4.31 -3.48
CA GLN A 151 -12.48 4.45 -4.20
C GLN A 151 -12.28 5.55 -5.26
N PRO A 152 -11.97 5.22 -6.52
CA PRO A 152 -11.60 6.20 -7.54
C PRO A 152 -12.79 7.08 -7.94
N GLN A 153 -12.52 8.36 -8.20
CA GLN A 153 -13.51 9.28 -8.78
C GLN A 153 -13.59 9.06 -10.30
N ARG A 154 -14.51 8.19 -10.73
CA ARG A 154 -14.68 7.80 -12.14
C ARG A 154 -15.23 8.90 -13.07
N SER A 155 -15.34 10.14 -12.61
CA SER A 155 -15.89 11.26 -13.39
C SER A 155 -14.86 12.31 -13.79
N SER A 156 -13.62 12.25 -13.27
CA SER A 156 -12.58 13.26 -13.55
C SER A 156 -12.05 13.16 -14.98
N GLU A 157 -11.51 14.26 -15.49
CA GLU A 157 -10.84 14.27 -16.80
C GLU A 157 -9.60 13.38 -16.80
N THR A 158 -8.83 13.40 -15.71
CA THR A 158 -7.65 12.56 -15.50
C THR A 158 -7.99 11.08 -15.59
N TYR A 159 -9.08 10.64 -14.93
CA TYR A 159 -9.57 9.27 -15.02
C TYR A 159 -9.92 8.89 -16.46
N ARG A 160 -10.63 9.77 -17.20
CA ARG A 160 -11.03 9.52 -18.60
C ARG A 160 -9.84 9.37 -19.53
N LEU A 161 -8.78 10.18 -19.35
CA LEU A 161 -7.53 10.03 -20.08
C LEU A 161 -6.85 8.70 -19.79
N GLY A 162 -6.86 8.26 -18.53
CA GLY A 162 -6.42 6.92 -18.13
C GLY A 162 -7.21 5.82 -18.83
N VAL A 163 -8.56 5.91 -18.86
CA VAL A 163 -9.44 4.96 -19.59
C VAL A 163 -9.05 4.85 -21.05
N LEU A 164 -8.85 5.97 -21.74
CA LEU A 164 -8.42 5.97 -23.13
C LEU A 164 -7.08 5.25 -23.30
N HIS A 165 -6.11 5.53 -22.45
CA HIS A 165 -4.81 4.88 -22.46
C HIS A 165 -4.94 3.36 -22.27
N GLY A 166 -5.66 2.91 -21.26
CA GLY A 166 -5.88 1.49 -20.98
C GLY A 166 -6.56 0.73 -22.12
N LEU A 167 -7.55 1.35 -22.77
CA LEU A 167 -8.20 0.82 -23.98
C LEU A 167 -7.20 0.64 -25.12
N VAL A 168 -6.38 1.65 -25.40
CA VAL A 168 -5.36 1.60 -26.46
C VAL A 168 -4.29 0.57 -26.12
N PHE A 169 -3.89 0.50 -24.87
CA PHE A 169 -2.91 -0.48 -24.39
C PHE A 169 -3.40 -1.93 -24.62
N GLY A 170 -4.66 -2.23 -24.32
CA GLY A 170 -5.26 -3.54 -24.55
C GLY A 170 -5.55 -3.81 -26.04
N ASP A 171 -6.54 -3.15 -26.60
CA ASP A 171 -7.07 -3.40 -27.96
C ASP A 171 -6.48 -2.52 -29.06
N GLY A 172 -5.57 -1.60 -28.75
CA GLY A 172 -5.01 -0.67 -29.72
C GLY A 172 -4.23 -1.35 -30.83
N SER A 173 -4.36 -0.81 -32.04
CA SER A 173 -3.67 -1.26 -33.25
C SER A 173 -2.39 -0.44 -33.52
N TRP A 174 -1.36 -1.12 -34.05
CA TRP A 174 -0.10 -0.51 -34.51
C TRP A 174 -0.16 -0.01 -35.95
N ASN A 175 -1.32 -0.07 -36.62
CA ASN A 175 -1.42 0.38 -37.98
C ASN A 175 -1.09 1.88 -38.04
N LYS A 176 0.12 2.18 -38.54
CA LYS A 176 0.57 3.51 -38.84
C LYS A 176 -0.18 3.97 -40.08
N GLN A 177 -1.20 4.78 -39.92
CA GLN A 177 -1.72 5.55 -41.03
C GLN A 177 -1.05 6.91 -40.99
N GLU A 178 -0.19 7.17 -41.99
CA GLU A 178 0.42 8.48 -42.18
C GLU A 178 -0.68 9.45 -42.58
N ILE A 179 -0.87 10.49 -41.77
CA ILE A 179 -1.74 11.59 -42.14
C ILE A 179 -0.91 12.58 -42.96
N ARG A 180 -1.57 13.39 -43.82
CA ARG A 180 -0.95 14.42 -44.68
C ARG A 180 -0.04 15.41 -43.92
N SER A 181 -0.05 15.43 -42.60
CA SER A 181 0.81 16.27 -41.77
C SER A 181 2.08 15.57 -41.26
N GLY A 182 2.33 14.29 -41.62
CA GLY A 182 3.46 13.51 -41.10
C GLY A 182 3.24 12.94 -39.70
N GLU A 183 2.07 13.18 -39.11
CA GLU A 183 1.73 12.59 -37.83
C GLU A 183 1.18 11.18 -38.02
N HIS A 184 1.56 10.28 -37.11
CA HIS A 184 1.04 8.92 -37.06
C HIS A 184 -0.09 8.84 -36.04
N LEU A 185 -1.31 8.57 -36.51
CA LEU A 185 -2.45 8.28 -35.66
C LEU A 185 -2.55 6.78 -35.40
N HIS A 186 -2.74 6.43 -34.16
CA HIS A 186 -3.11 5.08 -33.75
C HIS A 186 -4.62 5.05 -33.49
N TYR A 187 -5.24 3.91 -33.77
CA TYR A 187 -6.66 3.72 -33.49
C TYR A 187 -6.86 2.48 -32.65
N VAL A 188 -7.90 2.50 -31.85
CA VAL A 188 -8.52 1.29 -31.34
C VAL A 188 -9.64 0.94 -32.31
N GLN A 189 -9.54 -0.19 -33.00
CA GLN A 189 -10.64 -0.73 -33.81
C GLN A 189 -11.49 -1.65 -32.94
N LEU A 190 -12.76 -1.29 -32.82
CA LEU A 190 -13.76 -2.08 -32.09
C LEU A 190 -14.65 -2.78 -33.13
N TYR A 191 -14.87 -4.09 -32.95
CA TYR A 191 -15.65 -4.91 -33.85
C TYR A 191 -16.86 -5.54 -33.16
N GLY A 192 -18.01 -5.57 -33.85
CA GLY A 192 -19.22 -6.29 -33.47
C GLY A 192 -19.78 -5.89 -32.10
N GLU A 193 -20.06 -6.90 -31.26
CA GLU A 193 -20.63 -6.70 -29.90
C GLU A 193 -19.73 -5.85 -28.96
N ARG A 194 -18.43 -5.78 -29.23
CA ARG A 194 -17.51 -4.92 -28.46
C ARG A 194 -17.87 -3.44 -28.56
N VAL A 195 -18.40 -2.99 -29.74
CA VAL A 195 -18.82 -1.59 -29.91
C VAL A 195 -19.92 -1.21 -28.93
N ALA A 196 -20.93 -2.07 -28.76
CA ALA A 196 -22.01 -1.86 -27.78
C ALA A 196 -21.50 -1.86 -26.35
N LYS A 197 -20.67 -2.85 -26.01
CA LYS A 197 -20.04 -2.97 -24.67
C LYS A 197 -19.22 -1.72 -24.31
N PHE A 198 -18.46 -1.18 -25.24
CA PHE A 198 -17.66 0.04 -25.01
C PHE A 198 -18.53 1.29 -24.96
N LYS A 199 -19.58 1.35 -25.74
CA LYS A 199 -20.54 2.46 -25.68
C LYS A 199 -21.19 2.52 -24.30
N ASP A 200 -21.70 1.39 -23.80
CA ASP A 200 -22.28 1.29 -22.46
C ASP A 200 -21.25 1.66 -21.37
N PHE A 201 -20.01 1.21 -21.51
CA PHE A 201 -18.93 1.57 -20.59
C PHE A 201 -18.63 3.08 -20.63
N PHE A 202 -18.54 3.70 -21.82
CA PHE A 202 -18.32 5.14 -21.95
C PHE A 202 -19.47 5.96 -21.38
N GLU A 203 -20.72 5.51 -21.53
CA GLU A 203 -21.89 6.12 -20.91
C GLU A 203 -21.80 6.04 -19.38
N GLN A 204 -21.43 4.87 -18.82
CA GLN A 204 -21.26 4.69 -17.37
C GLN A 204 -20.19 5.61 -16.76
N VAL A 205 -19.09 5.85 -17.47
CA VAL A 205 -18.01 6.72 -17.01
C VAL A 205 -18.17 8.17 -17.50
N ASN A 206 -19.33 8.50 -18.11
CA ASN A 206 -19.64 9.80 -18.69
C ASN A 206 -18.52 10.31 -19.63
N PHE A 207 -18.06 9.45 -20.50
CA PHE A 207 -17.01 9.72 -21.47
C PHE A 207 -17.50 9.48 -22.89
N SER A 208 -17.39 10.49 -23.75
CA SER A 208 -17.73 10.39 -25.16
C SER A 208 -16.46 10.57 -25.99
N PRO A 209 -15.70 9.49 -26.22
CA PRO A 209 -14.59 9.57 -27.18
C PRO A 209 -15.14 9.83 -28.57
N CYS A 210 -14.34 10.44 -29.44
CA CYS A 210 -14.68 10.59 -30.85
C CYS A 210 -14.77 9.18 -31.48
N LEU A 211 -15.97 8.63 -31.54
CA LEU A 211 -16.29 7.33 -32.12
C LEU A 211 -16.69 7.56 -33.57
N ASP A 212 -15.72 7.47 -34.49
CA ASP A 212 -16.01 7.49 -35.91
C ASP A 212 -16.55 6.09 -36.31
N VAL A 213 -17.84 6.00 -36.49
CA VAL A 213 -18.48 4.79 -37.04
C VAL A 213 -18.28 4.78 -38.56
N HIS A 214 -17.54 3.80 -39.05
CA HIS A 214 -17.28 3.67 -40.49
C HIS A 214 -18.55 3.18 -41.20
N PRO A 215 -19.11 3.95 -42.13
CA PRO A 215 -20.39 3.61 -42.77
C PRO A 215 -20.35 2.35 -43.65
N GLY A 216 -19.18 1.79 -43.94
CA GLY A 216 -19.00 0.59 -44.78
C GLY A 216 -18.93 -0.74 -44.06
N TYR A 217 -18.83 -0.73 -42.71
CA TYR A 217 -18.72 -1.93 -41.88
C TYR A 217 -19.70 -1.79 -40.70
N ALA A 218 -20.86 -2.39 -40.82
CA ALA A 218 -21.81 -2.39 -39.72
C ALA A 218 -21.18 -2.98 -38.44
N GLY A 219 -21.11 -2.18 -37.36
CA GLY A 219 -20.56 -2.57 -36.07
C GLY A 219 -19.06 -2.33 -35.85
N THR A 220 -18.42 -1.51 -36.69
CA THR A 220 -17.03 -1.06 -36.42
C THR A 220 -17.01 0.38 -35.86
N GLY A 221 -16.37 0.56 -34.74
CA GLY A 221 -16.05 1.88 -34.17
C GLY A 221 -14.56 2.09 -34.09
N VAL A 222 -14.11 3.32 -34.31
CA VAL A 222 -12.70 3.71 -34.21
C VAL A 222 -12.55 4.78 -33.15
N VAL A 223 -11.76 4.51 -32.12
CA VAL A 223 -11.34 5.52 -31.15
C VAL A 223 -9.95 5.99 -31.53
N ARG A 224 -9.80 7.29 -31.77
CA ARG A 224 -8.49 7.89 -32.09
C ARG A 224 -7.74 8.23 -30.84
N ALA A 225 -6.46 7.83 -30.79
CA ALA A 225 -5.59 8.07 -29.66
C ALA A 225 -4.14 8.31 -30.10
N SER A 226 -3.33 8.85 -29.21
CA SER A 226 -1.90 9.06 -29.46
C SER A 226 -1.15 7.74 -29.67
N ALA A 227 -0.16 7.79 -30.54
CA ALA A 227 0.68 6.67 -30.96
C ALA A 227 1.36 5.90 -29.82
N ASN A 228 1.76 6.62 -28.80
CA ASN A 228 2.66 6.10 -27.79
C ASN A 228 1.95 5.26 -26.71
N LEU A 229 0.62 5.34 -26.66
CA LEU A 229 -0.14 4.71 -25.58
C LEU A 229 -0.17 3.16 -25.64
N LYS A 230 0.07 2.55 -26.81
CA LYS A 230 -0.06 1.09 -26.98
C LYS A 230 0.98 0.25 -26.24
N ARG A 231 2.15 0.80 -25.92
CA ARG A 231 3.27 0.03 -25.34
C ARG A 231 3.80 0.59 -24.03
N LEU A 232 3.26 1.70 -23.57
CA LEU A 232 3.73 2.35 -22.37
C LEU A 232 2.77 2.07 -21.22
N LEU A 233 3.30 1.68 -20.09
CA LEU A 233 2.58 1.78 -18.84
C LEU A 233 2.46 3.26 -18.47
N PRO A 234 1.46 3.64 -17.62
CA PRO A 234 1.37 5.01 -17.13
C PRO A 234 2.66 5.46 -16.46
N GLU A 235 3.27 6.51 -17.02
CA GLU A 235 4.41 7.20 -16.41
C GLU A 235 3.96 8.14 -15.29
N THR A 236 2.67 8.51 -15.31
CA THR A 236 2.09 9.36 -14.29
C THR A 236 1.81 8.56 -13.02
N ALA A 237 2.01 9.22 -11.93
CA ALA A 237 1.74 8.73 -10.61
C ALA A 237 0.32 9.05 -10.10
N ASP A 238 -0.50 9.76 -10.89
CA ASP A 238 -1.85 10.17 -10.50
C ASP A 238 -2.76 8.95 -10.29
N PRO A 239 -3.30 8.72 -9.07
CA PRO A 239 -4.15 7.57 -8.77
C PRO A 239 -5.41 7.47 -9.63
N GLU A 240 -6.01 8.60 -10.01
CA GLU A 240 -7.20 8.61 -10.86
C GLU A 240 -6.88 8.19 -12.29
N TYR A 241 -5.72 8.63 -12.82
CA TYR A 241 -5.25 8.19 -14.12
C TYR A 241 -4.98 6.69 -14.13
N ILE A 242 -4.26 6.19 -13.10
CA ILE A 242 -3.98 4.76 -12.96
C ILE A 242 -5.29 3.96 -12.85
N ALA A 243 -6.25 4.42 -12.07
CA ALA A 243 -7.55 3.78 -11.95
C ALA A 243 -8.27 3.72 -13.31
N GLY A 244 -8.26 4.82 -14.05
CA GLY A 244 -8.80 4.89 -15.41
C GLY A 244 -8.09 3.93 -16.36
N PHE A 245 -6.76 3.86 -16.32
CA PHE A 245 -5.99 2.93 -17.14
C PHE A 245 -6.36 1.47 -16.86
N VAL A 246 -6.45 1.10 -15.59
CA VAL A 246 -6.85 -0.26 -15.19
C VAL A 246 -8.25 -0.60 -15.69
N ASP A 247 -9.22 0.29 -15.46
CA ASP A 247 -10.60 0.10 -15.92
C ASP A 247 -10.67 0.01 -17.46
N GLY A 248 -9.93 0.84 -18.18
CA GLY A 248 -9.83 0.80 -19.65
C GLY A 248 -9.18 -0.49 -20.16
N TRP A 249 -8.12 -0.95 -19.55
CA TRP A 249 -7.45 -2.21 -19.92
C TRP A 249 -8.35 -3.42 -19.62
N LEU A 250 -9.05 -3.43 -18.48
CA LEU A 250 -10.02 -4.46 -18.15
C LEU A 250 -11.21 -4.45 -19.13
N ALA A 251 -11.64 -3.28 -19.60
CA ALA A 251 -12.69 -3.18 -20.62
C ALA A 251 -12.23 -3.77 -21.96
N ALA A 252 -10.94 -3.62 -22.33
CA ALA A 252 -10.36 -4.18 -23.54
C ALA A 252 -10.17 -5.71 -23.44
N ASP A 253 -9.34 -6.15 -22.50
CA ASP A 253 -8.81 -7.51 -22.41
C ASP A 253 -9.39 -8.33 -21.23
N GLY A 254 -10.16 -7.69 -20.35
CA GLY A 254 -10.69 -8.35 -19.15
C GLY A 254 -11.87 -9.25 -19.42
N ASP A 255 -11.82 -10.48 -18.90
CA ASP A 255 -12.95 -11.40 -18.88
C ASP A 255 -13.69 -11.26 -17.54
N PRO A 256 -14.96 -10.85 -17.49
CA PRO A 256 -15.76 -10.89 -16.27
C PRO A 256 -15.96 -12.34 -15.83
N VAL A 257 -15.58 -12.67 -14.59
CA VAL A 257 -15.72 -14.02 -14.04
C VAL A 257 -17.02 -14.14 -13.25
N LYS A 258 -17.32 -13.14 -12.44
CA LYS A 258 -18.54 -12.93 -11.69
C LYS A 258 -18.65 -11.47 -11.26
N ALA A 259 -19.79 -11.05 -10.70
CA ALA A 259 -19.98 -9.68 -10.25
C ALA A 259 -18.80 -9.21 -9.38
N GLY A 260 -18.18 -8.09 -9.75
CA GLY A 260 -17.05 -7.51 -9.08
C GLY A 260 -15.73 -8.30 -9.18
N SER A 261 -15.58 -9.16 -10.19
CA SER A 261 -14.35 -9.91 -10.42
C SER A 261 -14.04 -10.07 -11.90
N TRP A 262 -12.77 -9.90 -12.25
CA TRP A 262 -12.25 -9.99 -13.61
C TRP A 262 -11.05 -10.90 -13.68
N ARG A 263 -10.83 -11.50 -14.83
CA ARG A 263 -9.60 -12.16 -15.20
C ARG A 263 -8.97 -11.39 -16.35
N LEU A 264 -7.74 -10.93 -16.16
CA LEU A 264 -6.94 -10.33 -17.22
C LEU A 264 -5.84 -11.29 -17.65
N ARG A 265 -5.61 -11.43 -18.96
CA ARG A 265 -4.60 -12.31 -19.55
C ARG A 265 -3.68 -11.51 -20.45
N SER A 266 -2.36 -11.70 -20.31
CA SER A 266 -1.37 -11.06 -21.16
C SER A 266 -0.10 -11.90 -21.31
N THR A 267 0.62 -11.70 -22.40
CA THR A 267 2.01 -12.15 -22.58
C THR A 267 3.03 -11.13 -22.09
N ASP A 268 2.57 -9.93 -21.74
CA ASP A 268 3.38 -8.90 -21.10
C ASP A 268 3.36 -9.13 -19.57
N HIS A 269 4.38 -9.82 -19.10
CA HIS A 269 4.49 -10.20 -17.70
C HIS A 269 4.86 -9.02 -16.80
N GLU A 270 5.57 -8.02 -17.35
CA GLU A 270 5.96 -6.80 -16.62
C GLU A 270 4.73 -5.93 -16.37
N ALA A 271 3.88 -5.77 -17.40
CA ALA A 271 2.63 -5.05 -17.26
C ALA A 271 1.68 -5.73 -16.25
N LEU A 272 1.63 -7.07 -16.23
CA LEU A 272 0.82 -7.78 -15.22
C LEU A 272 1.39 -7.63 -13.81
N ALA A 273 2.70 -7.65 -13.64
CA ALA A 273 3.33 -7.41 -12.33
C ALA A 273 3.08 -5.96 -11.84
N TRP A 274 3.15 -4.99 -12.76
CA TRP A 274 2.78 -3.62 -12.46
C TRP A 274 1.30 -3.51 -12.06
N LEU A 275 0.39 -4.12 -12.82
CA LEU A 275 -1.05 -4.12 -12.52
C LEU A 275 -1.34 -4.73 -11.15
N GLU A 276 -0.70 -5.84 -10.81
CA GLU A 276 -0.85 -6.48 -9.49
C GLU A 276 -0.54 -5.50 -8.35
N ALA A 277 0.52 -4.71 -8.51
CA ALA A 277 0.96 -3.76 -7.50
C ALA A 277 0.02 -2.53 -7.38
N VAL A 278 -0.51 -2.02 -8.50
CA VAL A 278 -1.30 -0.79 -8.56
C VAL A 278 -2.81 -1.00 -8.59
N ALA A 279 -3.29 -2.22 -8.66
CA ALA A 279 -4.73 -2.54 -8.67
C ALA A 279 -5.52 -1.82 -7.56
N PRO A 280 -4.98 -1.59 -6.35
CA PRO A 280 -5.70 -0.86 -5.30
C PRO A 280 -6.08 0.58 -5.66
N TYR A 281 -5.38 1.24 -6.57
CA TYR A 281 -5.79 2.56 -7.06
C TYR A 281 -7.12 2.53 -7.84
N ALA A 282 -7.44 1.39 -8.46
CA ALA A 282 -8.71 1.18 -9.16
C ALA A 282 -9.80 0.58 -8.25
N GLY A 283 -9.55 0.45 -6.95
CA GLY A 283 -10.43 -0.22 -6.01
C GLY A 283 -10.45 -1.75 -6.17
N LEU A 284 -9.37 -2.31 -6.74
CA LEU A 284 -9.21 -3.72 -7.01
C LEU A 284 -8.09 -4.34 -6.17
N VAL A 285 -8.19 -5.61 -5.88
CA VAL A 285 -7.12 -6.40 -5.27
C VAL A 285 -6.90 -7.65 -6.10
N THR A 286 -5.65 -7.99 -6.36
CA THR A 286 -5.29 -9.25 -7.03
C THR A 286 -5.51 -10.42 -6.08
N VAL A 287 -6.35 -11.37 -6.50
CA VAL A 287 -6.77 -12.50 -5.68
C VAL A 287 -6.38 -13.86 -6.25
N GLY A 288 -5.64 -13.85 -7.34
CA GLY A 288 -5.09 -15.05 -7.96
C GLY A 288 -4.25 -14.72 -9.17
N SER A 289 -3.27 -15.57 -9.45
CA SER A 289 -2.45 -15.52 -10.66
C SER A 289 -2.10 -16.92 -11.12
N GLY A 290 -1.69 -17.04 -12.37
CA GLY A 290 -1.19 -18.29 -12.91
C GLY A 290 -0.74 -18.12 -14.36
N GLU A 291 -0.32 -19.22 -14.95
CA GLU A 291 0.24 -19.28 -16.29
C GLU A 291 -0.40 -20.40 -17.11
N GLU A 292 -0.67 -20.14 -18.37
CA GLU A 292 -1.16 -21.14 -19.31
C GLU A 292 0.04 -21.86 -19.94
N SER A 293 0.07 -23.18 -19.82
CA SER A 293 1.16 -24.01 -20.35
C SER A 293 1.12 -24.15 -21.88
N CYS A 294 -0.02 -23.87 -22.53
CA CYS A 294 -0.15 -24.00 -23.97
C CYS A 294 0.51 -22.85 -24.71
N MET A 295 1.57 -23.14 -25.46
CA MET A 295 2.30 -22.19 -26.29
C MET A 295 1.82 -22.17 -27.74
N GLU A 296 1.14 -23.20 -28.20
CA GLU A 296 0.64 -23.31 -29.57
C GLU A 296 -0.65 -22.54 -29.76
N THR A 297 -0.76 -21.84 -30.87
CA THR A 297 -1.98 -21.12 -31.30
C THR A 297 -2.26 -21.35 -32.77
N ASN A 298 -3.45 -21.01 -33.23
CA ASN A 298 -3.79 -21.04 -34.66
C ASN A 298 -2.90 -20.11 -35.52
N PHE A 299 -2.14 -19.23 -34.89
CA PHE A 299 -1.23 -18.26 -35.55
C PHE A 299 0.25 -18.61 -35.34
N GLY A 300 0.55 -19.81 -34.81
CA GLY A 300 1.91 -20.26 -34.52
C GLY A 300 2.23 -20.36 -33.02
N VAL A 301 3.49 -20.57 -32.72
CA VAL A 301 3.97 -20.74 -31.34
C VAL A 301 4.23 -19.35 -30.72
N ARG A 302 3.69 -19.11 -29.53
CA ARG A 302 3.94 -17.91 -28.76
C ARG A 302 5.40 -17.85 -28.28
N SER A 303 5.96 -16.64 -28.19
CA SER A 303 7.31 -16.42 -27.66
C SER A 303 7.35 -16.50 -26.11
N ARG A 304 6.23 -16.28 -25.45
CA ARG A 304 6.08 -16.30 -23.98
C ARG A 304 4.73 -16.95 -23.61
N PRO A 305 4.65 -17.64 -22.46
CA PRO A 305 3.37 -18.14 -21.96
C PRO A 305 2.42 -16.99 -21.63
N ILE A 306 1.12 -17.24 -21.67
CA ILE A 306 0.13 -16.31 -21.17
C ILE A 306 0.10 -16.41 -19.64
N ARG A 307 0.29 -15.30 -18.95
CA ARG A 307 -0.05 -15.17 -17.54
C ARG A 307 -1.42 -14.54 -17.39
N TRP A 308 -2.06 -14.82 -16.27
CA TRP A 308 -3.34 -14.24 -15.92
C TRP A 308 -3.36 -13.78 -14.47
N LEU A 309 -4.16 -12.71 -14.20
CA LEU A 309 -4.50 -12.23 -12.88
C LEU A 309 -6.01 -12.33 -12.69
N TYR A 310 -6.42 -12.71 -11.48
CA TYR A 310 -7.78 -12.49 -11.02
C TYR A 310 -7.82 -11.27 -10.10
N LEU A 311 -8.68 -10.32 -10.44
CA LEU A 311 -8.88 -9.05 -9.73
C LEU A 311 -10.30 -9.04 -9.13
N ALA A 312 -10.45 -8.48 -7.94
CA ALA A 312 -11.73 -8.36 -7.26
C ALA A 312 -11.91 -7.00 -6.58
N THR A 313 -13.17 -6.48 -6.59
CA THR A 313 -13.55 -5.22 -5.91
C THR A 313 -14.05 -5.43 -4.48
N ARG A 314 -14.23 -6.66 -4.05
CA ARG A 314 -14.77 -6.97 -2.72
C ARG A 314 -13.70 -6.84 -1.64
N GLU A 315 -14.13 -6.72 -0.40
CA GLU A 315 -13.25 -6.80 0.75
C GLU A 315 -12.44 -8.11 0.72
N VAL A 316 -11.14 -7.96 0.78
CA VAL A 316 -10.16 -9.03 0.79
C VAL A 316 -9.33 -8.85 2.05
N SER A 317 -9.06 -9.93 2.75
CA SER A 317 -8.03 -9.98 3.78
C SER A 317 -6.88 -10.85 3.31
N TRP A 318 -5.74 -10.69 3.91
CA TRP A 318 -4.56 -11.48 3.61
C TRP A 318 -4.32 -12.50 4.72
N ARG A 319 -4.46 -13.78 4.43
CA ARG A 319 -4.11 -14.83 5.37
C ARG A 319 -2.61 -15.02 5.41
N VAL A 320 -2.02 -15.02 6.59
CA VAL A 320 -0.63 -15.38 6.83
C VAL A 320 -0.47 -16.87 6.61
N MET A 321 0.35 -17.24 5.64
CA MET A 321 0.64 -18.63 5.27
C MET A 321 1.86 -19.16 6.00
N SER A 322 2.91 -18.33 6.08
CA SER A 322 4.14 -18.63 6.81
C SER A 322 4.82 -17.33 7.24
N VAL A 323 5.54 -17.44 8.34
CA VAL A 323 6.52 -16.47 8.83
C VAL A 323 7.83 -17.24 8.91
N ASP A 324 8.85 -16.80 8.20
CA ASP A 324 10.17 -17.44 8.13
C ASP A 324 11.21 -16.43 8.62
N ASP A 325 11.67 -16.64 9.86
CA ASP A 325 12.67 -15.84 10.56
C ASP A 325 14.11 -16.21 10.18
N THR A 326 14.27 -17.29 9.44
CA THR A 326 15.60 -17.78 9.01
C THR A 326 15.98 -17.34 7.59
N ALA A 327 15.00 -16.82 6.82
CA ALA A 327 15.20 -16.49 5.40
C ALA A 327 15.78 -15.09 5.17
N GLY A 328 15.75 -14.20 6.17
CA GLY A 328 16.14 -12.80 6.04
C GLY A 328 17.58 -12.53 6.47
N GLU A 329 18.26 -11.66 5.71
CA GLU A 329 19.53 -11.07 6.11
C GLU A 329 19.27 -9.72 6.80
N ASP A 330 20.24 -9.26 7.58
CA ASP A 330 20.22 -7.91 8.12
C ASP A 330 20.26 -6.88 6.99
N ALA A 331 19.29 -6.01 6.94
CA ALA A 331 19.20 -4.92 5.97
C ALA A 331 18.89 -3.58 6.66
N ASP A 332 19.20 -2.49 5.96
CA ASP A 332 18.63 -1.19 6.34
C ASP A 332 17.10 -1.30 6.31
N THR A 333 16.46 -0.78 7.33
CA THR A 333 15.02 -0.90 7.48
C THR A 333 14.35 0.47 7.37
N PHE A 334 13.09 0.49 6.92
CA PHE A 334 12.37 1.71 6.64
C PHE A 334 10.93 1.63 7.14
N CYS A 335 10.39 2.77 7.57
CA CYS A 335 8.97 2.89 7.91
C CYS A 335 8.39 4.19 7.36
N ALA A 336 7.09 4.18 7.02
CA ALA A 336 6.33 5.38 6.72
C ALA A 336 5.65 5.87 8.00
N VAL A 337 6.11 6.97 8.55
CA VAL A 337 5.49 7.60 9.71
C VAL A 337 4.24 8.36 9.24
N VAL A 338 3.06 7.91 9.69
CA VAL A 338 1.76 8.49 9.34
C VAL A 338 1.11 9.05 10.62
N PRO A 339 1.19 10.37 10.86
CA PRO A 339 0.68 10.96 12.09
C PRO A 339 -0.82 10.67 12.32
N LYS A 340 -1.20 10.39 13.56
CA LYS A 340 -2.58 10.11 14.02
C LYS A 340 -3.22 8.84 13.46
N LYS A 341 -2.80 8.34 12.30
CA LYS A 341 -3.38 7.14 11.69
C LYS A 341 -2.59 5.89 12.04
N HIS A 342 -1.28 6.03 12.18
CA HIS A 342 -0.34 4.95 12.51
C HIS A 342 -0.55 3.70 11.66
N ALA A 343 -0.82 3.90 10.35
CA ALA A 343 -1.05 2.83 9.40
C ALA A 343 -0.90 3.29 7.96
N PHE A 344 -0.56 2.37 7.06
CA PHE A 344 -0.42 2.60 5.62
C PHE A 344 -0.63 1.32 4.82
N THR A 345 -0.63 1.44 3.50
CA THR A 345 -0.89 0.33 2.58
C THR A 345 0.33 0.07 1.70
N LEU A 346 0.82 -1.16 1.76
CA LEU A 346 1.85 -1.66 0.85
C LEU A 346 1.27 -1.95 -0.54
N ALA A 347 2.15 -2.08 -1.52
CA ALA A 347 1.79 -2.51 -2.87
C ALA A 347 0.84 -3.70 -2.86
N GLY A 348 -0.13 -3.71 -3.79
CA GLY A 348 -1.15 -4.75 -3.88
C GLY A 348 -2.20 -4.74 -2.77
N GLY A 349 -2.19 -3.73 -1.90
CA GLY A 349 -3.29 -3.50 -0.97
C GLY A 349 -3.15 -4.17 0.39
N VAL A 350 -1.96 -4.54 0.86
CA VAL A 350 -1.77 -5.03 2.23
C VAL A 350 -1.75 -3.85 3.18
N TYR A 351 -2.73 -3.76 4.07
CA TYR A 351 -2.84 -2.68 5.05
C TYR A 351 -2.15 -3.09 6.34
N THR A 352 -1.28 -2.23 6.85
CA THR A 352 -0.43 -2.52 8.00
C THR A 352 -0.31 -1.32 8.93
N GLY A 353 0.11 -1.57 10.15
CA GLY A 353 0.45 -0.52 11.12
C GLY A 353 1.79 0.14 10.83
N ASN A 354 2.03 1.24 11.50
CA ASN A 354 3.35 1.74 11.80
C ASN A 354 3.44 2.03 13.30
N CYS A 355 4.64 2.18 13.81
CA CYS A 355 4.85 2.50 15.22
C CYS A 355 4.32 3.92 15.56
N GLY A 356 4.07 4.19 16.85
CA GLY A 356 3.50 5.42 17.38
C GLY A 356 2.20 5.21 18.14
N ALA A 357 1.88 3.98 18.52
CA ALA A 357 0.68 3.69 19.33
C ALA A 357 0.72 4.37 20.71
N CYS A 358 1.91 4.62 21.24
CA CYS A 358 2.11 5.27 22.55
C CYS A 358 1.78 6.77 22.55
N GLU A 359 1.89 7.48 21.41
CA GLU A 359 1.65 8.93 21.33
C GLU A 359 0.21 9.29 21.69
N PRO A 360 -0.85 8.70 21.09
CA PRO A 360 -2.23 9.05 21.40
C PRO A 360 -2.71 8.59 22.79
N GLU A 361 -2.03 7.62 23.38
CA GLU A 361 -2.39 7.07 24.69
C GLU A 361 -1.73 7.84 25.86
N CYS A 362 -0.85 8.79 25.54
CA CYS A 362 -0.20 9.62 26.57
C CYS A 362 -1.14 10.75 27.05
N PRO A 363 -1.70 10.68 28.29
CA PRO A 363 -2.68 11.66 28.74
C PRO A 363 -2.10 13.07 28.98
N VAL A 364 -0.77 13.16 29.04
CA VAL A 364 -0.03 14.43 29.21
C VAL A 364 0.63 14.92 27.92
N GLU A 365 0.36 14.24 26.79
CA GLU A 365 0.91 14.59 25.47
C GLU A 365 2.46 14.76 25.50
N ALA A 366 3.14 13.89 26.23
CA ALA A 366 4.61 13.95 26.42
C ALA A 366 5.40 13.22 25.34
N ILE A 367 4.75 12.48 24.45
CA ILE A 367 5.41 11.59 23.47
C ILE A 367 5.40 12.23 22.10
N PHE A 368 6.57 12.36 21.50
CA PHE A 368 6.76 13.00 20.20
C PHE A 368 7.67 12.17 19.30
N PRO A 369 7.42 12.12 17.98
CA PRO A 369 8.47 11.73 17.05
C PRO A 369 9.70 12.63 17.25
N GLU A 370 10.89 12.06 17.24
CA GLU A 370 12.14 12.80 17.51
C GLU A 370 12.31 14.04 16.61
N ASP A 371 11.89 13.97 15.35
CA ASP A 371 11.96 15.08 14.39
C ASP A 371 10.81 16.10 14.53
N ALA A 372 9.78 15.78 15.29
CA ALA A 372 8.68 16.68 15.62
C ALA A 372 8.70 17.13 17.09
N LEU A 373 9.79 16.82 17.81
CA LEU A 373 9.96 17.24 19.19
C LEU A 373 10.07 18.77 19.26
N PRO A 374 9.26 19.46 20.08
CA PRO A 374 9.38 20.90 20.29
C PRO A 374 10.80 21.31 20.72
N GLU A 375 11.37 22.37 20.14
CA GLU A 375 12.74 22.83 20.41
C GLU A 375 13.06 23.00 21.91
N LYS A 376 12.07 23.43 22.68
CA LYS A 376 12.21 23.59 24.13
C LYS A 376 12.52 22.29 24.87
N TRP A 377 12.28 21.14 24.25
CA TRP A 377 12.49 19.81 24.84
C TRP A 377 13.60 19.01 24.16
N ASN A 378 14.44 19.65 23.36
CA ASN A 378 15.57 18.97 22.68
C ASN A 378 16.51 18.24 23.63
N ASP A 379 16.64 18.67 24.87
CA ASP A 379 17.44 17.97 25.89
C ASP A 379 16.93 16.53 26.15
N PHE A 380 15.64 16.25 25.88
CA PHE A 380 15.05 14.92 26.07
C PHE A 380 15.51 13.88 25.04
N VAL A 381 16.00 14.29 23.88
CA VAL A 381 16.68 13.38 22.96
C VAL A 381 17.86 12.72 23.68
N LYS A 382 18.72 13.53 24.31
CA LYS A 382 19.86 13.02 25.06
C LYS A 382 19.45 12.14 26.25
N ILE A 383 18.35 12.51 26.96
CA ILE A 383 17.86 11.77 28.13
C ILE A 383 17.34 10.39 27.69
N ASN A 384 16.54 10.30 26.60
CA ASN A 384 16.05 9.03 26.09
C ASN A 384 17.18 8.14 25.56
N TYR A 385 18.15 8.71 24.81
CA TYR A 385 19.32 7.97 24.33
C TYR A 385 20.32 7.55 25.43
N ALA A 386 20.18 8.11 26.63
CA ALA A 386 20.96 7.67 27.77
C ALA A 386 20.52 6.33 28.37
N TYR A 387 19.43 5.73 27.86
CA TYR A 387 18.95 4.42 28.28
C TYR A 387 20.05 3.35 28.31
N GLY A 388 20.87 3.26 27.25
CA GLY A 388 22.00 2.33 27.17
C GLY A 388 23.11 2.55 28.23
N GLY A 389 23.12 3.70 28.90
CA GLY A 389 24.03 4.03 30.00
C GLY A 389 23.56 3.56 31.39
N GLY A 390 22.34 3.04 31.48
CA GLY A 390 21.72 2.53 32.70
C GLY A 390 20.95 3.57 33.51
N ALA A 391 20.23 3.08 34.52
CA ALA A 391 19.27 3.87 35.30
C ALA A 391 19.89 5.11 35.97
N ASP A 392 21.08 4.98 36.52
CA ASP A 392 21.76 6.10 37.21
C ASP A 392 22.00 7.30 36.28
N VAL A 393 22.37 7.05 35.00
CA VAL A 393 22.62 8.11 34.02
C VAL A 393 21.33 8.81 33.63
N VAL A 394 20.26 8.06 33.35
CA VAL A 394 18.94 8.62 33.01
C VAL A 394 18.40 9.44 34.18
N ASN A 395 18.45 8.91 35.41
CA ASN A 395 17.97 9.61 36.61
C ASN A 395 18.76 10.89 36.85
N GLN A 396 20.08 10.84 36.69
CA GLN A 396 20.93 12.02 36.85
C GLN A 396 20.55 13.12 35.84
N LEU A 397 20.48 12.80 34.55
CA LEU A 397 20.15 13.77 33.51
C LEU A 397 18.75 14.34 33.68
N THR A 398 17.78 13.51 34.07
CA THR A 398 16.40 13.94 34.35
C THR A 398 16.35 14.92 35.55
N ASN A 399 17.08 14.61 36.63
CA ASN A 399 17.15 15.47 37.81
C ASN A 399 17.88 16.80 37.52
N GLU A 400 18.95 16.76 36.74
CA GLU A 400 19.66 17.98 36.30
C GLU A 400 18.72 18.89 35.47
N TYR A 401 17.97 18.32 34.51
CA TYR A 401 17.01 19.06 33.72
C TYR A 401 15.90 19.65 34.60
N ALA A 402 15.26 18.82 35.42
CA ALA A 402 14.15 19.26 36.27
C ALA A 402 14.56 20.37 37.25
N THR A 403 15.75 20.29 37.80
CA THR A 403 16.29 21.32 38.70
C THR A 403 16.59 22.62 37.94
N LYS A 404 17.20 22.53 36.76
CA LYS A 404 17.55 23.68 35.91
C LYS A 404 16.32 24.46 35.46
N HIS A 405 15.20 23.77 35.17
CA HIS A 405 14.00 24.35 34.62
C HIS A 405 12.85 24.50 35.65
N ASP A 406 13.10 24.19 36.94
CA ASP A 406 12.10 24.23 38.03
C ASP A 406 10.81 23.46 37.68
N VAL A 407 10.99 22.24 37.10
CA VAL A 407 9.87 21.43 36.65
C VAL A 407 9.13 20.83 37.83
N GLN A 408 7.83 21.16 37.91
CA GLN A 408 6.88 20.60 38.89
C GLN A 408 5.57 20.29 38.16
N ASN A 409 5.41 19.06 37.68
CA ASN A 409 4.18 18.63 37.05
C ASN A 409 3.22 18.13 38.15
N PRO A 410 1.99 18.69 38.24
CA PRO A 410 1.00 18.19 39.20
C PRO A 410 0.55 16.77 38.80
N PRO A 411 0.24 15.88 39.76
CA PRO A 411 -0.35 14.60 39.45
C PRO A 411 -1.66 14.76 38.69
N LEU A 412 -1.96 13.81 37.78
CA LEU A 412 -3.22 13.79 37.06
C LEU A 412 -4.38 13.71 38.08
N GLU A 413 -5.33 14.65 37.98
CA GLU A 413 -6.57 14.52 38.72
C GLU A 413 -7.37 13.36 38.10
N GLY A 414 -7.55 12.27 38.86
CA GLY A 414 -8.23 11.03 38.46
C GLY A 414 -9.72 11.18 38.19
#